data_619cfec07b825dc5a4e9d83bed01c097
#
_entry.id   619cfec07b825dc5a4e9d83bed01c097
#
_cell.length_a   1.000
_cell.length_b   1.000
_cell.length_c   1.000
_cell.angle_alpha   90.00
_cell.angle_beta   90.00
_cell.angle_gamma   90.00
#
_symmetry.space_group_name_H-M   'P 1'
#
loop_
_entity.id
_entity.type
_entity.pdbx_description
1 polymer ?
#
loop_
_entity_poly.entity_id
_entity_poly.type
_entity_poly.pdbx_seq_one_letter_code
_entity_poly.pdbx_strand_id
1 'polypeptide(L)'
;MVKKYELVLLIDPQVGDNQIETTIQGYKQRLEDANAEVLHVDHWGLRKLAYTSAAMQGRQQAFYALYQFSGPPELIKPLEVAMKLDEAVLRHLFISVDGEFLRVPQLAPENVYIYNPPERPRERRGPRRDRDDERGEGRSDGPPGRPNDSGGDSAAPAAPAAAPVAA
;
A
#
# COMPACT_ATOMS: atom_id res chain seq x y z
N MET A 1 11.50 28.07 -22.30
CA MET A 1 10.24 28.58 -21.71
C MET A 1 10.05 27.94 -20.36
N VAL A 2 9.78 28.74 -19.32
CA VAL A 2 9.49 28.26 -17.97
C VAL A 2 8.03 27.83 -17.93
N LYS A 3 7.75 26.66 -17.33
CA LYS A 3 6.38 26.16 -17.11
C LYS A 3 6.17 25.86 -15.64
N LYS A 4 4.92 25.84 -15.22
CA LYS A 4 4.53 25.49 -13.86
C LYS A 4 4.24 23.99 -13.77
N TYR A 5 4.70 23.38 -12.68
CA TYR A 5 4.55 21.97 -12.43
C TYR A 5 4.13 21.67 -10.99
N GLU A 6 3.36 20.64 -10.83
CA GLU A 6 3.13 19.99 -9.55
C GLU A 6 3.78 18.62 -9.55
N LEU A 7 4.54 18.31 -8.51
CA LEU A 7 5.09 16.99 -8.27
C LEU A 7 4.47 16.42 -7.02
N VAL A 8 3.77 15.31 -7.16
CA VAL A 8 3.33 14.50 -6.03
C VAL A 8 4.32 13.36 -5.84
N LEU A 9 4.90 13.30 -4.64
CA LEU A 9 5.87 12.29 -4.24
C LEU A 9 5.29 11.39 -3.16
N LEU A 10 5.38 10.08 -3.35
CA LEU A 10 4.99 9.05 -2.39
C LEU A 10 6.26 8.40 -1.83
N ILE A 11 6.51 8.58 -0.54
CA ILE A 11 7.70 8.09 0.16
C ILE A 11 7.32 6.89 1.02
N ASP A 12 8.20 5.91 1.11
CA ASP A 12 8.02 4.72 1.95
C ASP A 12 8.08 5.11 3.44
N PRO A 13 7.02 4.88 4.21
CA PRO A 13 7.02 5.18 5.64
C PRO A 13 7.98 4.31 6.46
N GLN A 14 8.46 3.19 5.89
CA GLN A 14 9.39 2.30 6.61
C GLN A 14 10.82 2.83 6.69
N VAL A 15 11.18 3.86 5.92
CA VAL A 15 12.49 4.49 6.04
C VAL A 15 12.65 5.32 7.32
N GLY A 16 11.55 5.59 8.02
CA GLY A 16 11.52 6.38 9.26
C GLY A 16 11.36 7.88 9.03
N ASP A 17 10.81 8.58 10.02
CA ASP A 17 10.40 9.99 9.89
C ASP A 17 11.56 10.93 9.54
N ASN A 18 12.74 10.73 10.13
CA ASN A 18 13.93 11.54 9.83
C ASN A 18 14.37 11.38 8.37
N GLN A 19 14.29 10.16 7.84
CA GLN A 19 14.64 9.88 6.45
C GLN A 19 13.62 10.48 5.49
N ILE A 20 12.34 10.46 5.83
CA ILE A 20 11.27 11.08 5.06
C ILE A 20 11.54 12.56 4.89
N GLU A 21 11.81 13.27 6.00
CA GLU A 21 12.12 14.70 5.96
C GLU A 21 13.39 15.00 5.16
N THR A 22 14.45 14.21 5.36
CA THR A 22 15.69 14.32 4.57
C THR A 22 15.43 14.13 3.08
N THR A 23 14.60 13.16 2.71
CA THR A 23 14.23 12.90 1.32
C THR A 23 13.46 14.09 0.73
N ILE A 24 12.51 14.64 1.47
CA ILE A 24 11.73 15.81 1.04
C ILE A 24 12.64 17.01 0.80
N GLN A 25 13.52 17.32 1.74
CA GLN A 25 14.46 18.42 1.60
C GLN A 25 15.47 18.17 0.46
N GLY A 26 15.92 16.94 0.30
CA GLY A 26 16.82 16.55 -0.79
C GLY A 26 16.21 16.77 -2.17
N TYR A 27 14.93 16.45 -2.36
CA TYR A 27 14.24 16.72 -3.63
C TYR A 27 13.96 18.19 -3.85
N LYS A 28 13.66 18.97 -2.81
CA LYS A 28 13.58 20.41 -2.89
C LYS A 28 14.90 21.02 -3.38
N GLN A 29 16.03 20.63 -2.78
CA GLN A 29 17.36 21.07 -3.18
C GLN A 29 17.67 20.71 -4.63
N ARG A 30 17.38 19.48 -5.07
CA ARG A 30 17.59 19.04 -6.45
C ARG A 30 16.77 19.84 -7.47
N LEU A 31 15.56 20.27 -7.11
CA LEU A 31 14.76 21.16 -7.94
C LEU A 31 15.42 22.54 -8.06
N GLU A 32 15.88 23.11 -6.95
CA GLU A 32 16.58 24.39 -6.91
C GLU A 32 17.90 24.34 -7.69
N ASP A 33 18.69 23.29 -7.53
CA ASP A 33 19.95 23.04 -8.27
C ASP A 33 19.72 22.91 -9.80
N ALA A 34 18.54 22.41 -10.19
CA ALA A 34 18.12 22.32 -11.60
C ALA A 34 17.52 23.63 -12.15
N ASN A 35 17.70 24.75 -11.47
CA ASN A 35 17.14 26.06 -11.79
C ASN A 35 15.60 26.10 -11.82
N ALA A 36 14.95 25.31 -10.98
CA ALA A 36 13.55 25.46 -10.70
C ALA A 36 13.31 26.40 -9.51
N GLU A 37 12.31 27.24 -9.61
CA GLU A 37 11.83 28.04 -8.51
C GLU A 37 10.76 27.26 -7.74
N VAL A 38 11.08 26.78 -6.54
CA VAL A 38 10.15 26.06 -5.67
C VAL A 38 9.29 27.08 -4.92
N LEU A 39 8.01 27.13 -5.27
CA LEU A 39 7.06 28.09 -4.70
C LEU A 39 6.41 27.58 -3.41
N HIS A 40 6.14 26.29 -3.34
CA HIS A 40 5.50 25.67 -2.20
C HIS A 40 5.84 24.19 -2.08
N VAL A 41 6.02 23.72 -0.84
CA VAL A 41 6.12 22.32 -0.49
C VAL A 41 5.08 22.03 0.58
N ASP A 42 4.16 21.11 0.31
CA ASP A 42 3.10 20.75 1.23
C ASP A 42 3.24 19.28 1.65
N HIS A 43 3.18 19.05 2.95
CA HIS A 43 3.29 17.72 3.56
C HIS A 43 1.88 17.20 3.84
N TRP A 44 1.38 16.35 2.96
CA TRP A 44 0.05 15.76 3.15
C TRP A 44 0.02 14.64 4.19
N GLY A 45 1.20 14.21 4.65
CA GLY A 45 1.35 13.22 5.69
C GLY A 45 1.13 11.77 5.23
N LEU A 46 1.04 10.88 6.21
CA LEU A 46 0.84 9.45 5.99
C LEU A 46 -0.61 9.18 5.55
N ARG A 47 -0.76 8.52 4.40
CA ARG A 47 -2.08 8.17 3.84
C ARG A 47 -2.13 6.73 3.36
N LYS A 48 -3.32 6.13 3.46
CA LYS A 48 -3.59 4.80 2.93
C LYS A 48 -3.64 4.85 1.40
N LEU A 49 -2.98 3.90 0.75
CA LEU A 49 -3.02 3.74 -0.70
C LEU A 49 -4.34 3.09 -1.14
N ALA A 50 -4.86 3.51 -2.28
CA ALA A 50 -6.07 2.92 -2.84
C ALA A 50 -5.87 1.46 -3.30
N TYR A 51 -4.64 1.11 -3.68
CA TYR A 51 -4.24 -0.23 -4.06
C TYR A 51 -2.76 -0.46 -3.76
N THR A 52 -2.35 -1.72 -3.72
CA THR A 52 -0.96 -2.14 -3.57
C THR A 52 -0.45 -2.74 -4.87
N SER A 53 0.82 -2.55 -5.19
CA SER A 53 1.47 -3.16 -6.34
C SER A 53 2.88 -3.62 -5.98
N ALA A 54 3.44 -4.52 -6.79
CA ALA A 54 4.82 -4.95 -6.64
C ALA A 54 5.81 -3.78 -6.78
N ALA A 55 5.52 -2.82 -7.67
CA ALA A 55 6.32 -1.61 -7.84
C ALA A 55 6.33 -0.70 -6.59
N MET A 56 5.34 -0.79 -5.73
CA MET A 56 5.26 -0.12 -4.44
C MET A 56 5.62 -1.06 -3.27
N GLN A 57 6.38 -2.11 -3.54
CA GLN A 57 6.86 -3.07 -2.54
C GLN A 57 5.76 -3.65 -1.63
N GLY A 58 4.51 -3.72 -2.13
CA GLY A 58 3.36 -4.19 -1.38
C GLY A 58 2.90 -3.28 -0.24
N ARG A 59 3.38 -2.03 -0.17
CA ARG A 59 2.99 -1.07 0.87
C ARG A 59 1.50 -0.73 0.79
N GLN A 60 0.88 -0.59 1.93
CA GLN A 60 -0.53 -0.18 2.07
C GLN A 60 -0.68 1.31 2.40
N GLN A 61 0.40 1.95 2.82
CA GLN A 61 0.46 3.36 3.19
C GLN A 61 1.71 4.00 2.59
N ALA A 62 1.65 5.29 2.33
CA ALA A 62 2.77 6.10 1.90
C ALA A 62 2.68 7.49 2.53
N PHE A 63 3.82 8.14 2.69
CA PHE A 63 3.88 9.55 3.04
C PHE A 63 3.79 10.36 1.76
N TYR A 64 2.86 11.31 1.70
CA TYR A 64 2.62 12.15 0.53
C TYR A 64 3.23 13.53 0.73
N ALA A 65 3.99 13.99 -0.26
CA ALA A 65 4.49 15.34 -0.35
C ALA A 65 4.13 15.94 -1.71
N LEU A 66 3.68 17.19 -1.73
CA LEU A 66 3.38 17.96 -2.93
C LEU A 66 4.38 19.10 -3.06
N TYR A 67 4.97 19.25 -4.24
CA TYR A 67 5.83 20.37 -4.61
C TYR A 67 5.16 21.16 -5.72
N GLN A 68 5.06 22.46 -5.56
CA GLN A 68 4.63 23.39 -6.60
C GLN A 68 5.84 24.23 -7.00
N PHE A 69 6.24 24.12 -8.26
CA PHE A 69 7.44 24.80 -8.74
C PHE A 69 7.29 25.28 -10.19
N SER A 70 8.13 26.23 -10.58
CA SER A 70 8.26 26.68 -11.95
C SER A 70 9.67 26.39 -12.46
N GLY A 71 9.78 25.92 -13.70
CA GLY A 71 11.09 25.59 -14.25
C GLY A 71 11.07 25.20 -15.72
N PRO A 72 12.25 24.95 -16.33
CA PRO A 72 12.34 24.48 -17.69
C PRO A 72 11.89 23.02 -17.81
N PRO A 73 11.24 22.62 -18.91
CA PRO A 73 10.73 21.24 -19.08
C PRO A 73 11.83 20.17 -19.10
N GLU A 74 13.05 20.59 -19.41
CA GLU A 74 14.22 19.68 -19.52
C GLU A 74 14.61 19.07 -18.17
N LEU A 75 14.25 19.71 -17.04
CA LEU A 75 14.54 19.22 -15.69
C LEU A 75 13.72 17.97 -15.31
N ILE A 76 12.57 17.74 -15.94
CA ILE A 76 11.65 16.66 -15.55
C ILE A 76 12.29 15.28 -15.74
N LYS A 77 12.90 15.04 -16.92
CA LYS A 77 13.50 13.73 -17.23
C LYS A 77 14.61 13.30 -16.28
N PRO A 78 15.62 14.15 -15.96
CA PRO A 78 16.65 13.82 -14.97
C PRO A 78 16.06 13.52 -13.57
N LEU A 79 15.06 14.30 -13.16
CA LEU A 79 14.40 14.10 -11.87
C LEU A 79 13.61 12.78 -11.82
N GLU A 80 12.88 12.44 -12.88
CA GLU A 80 12.20 11.15 -13.00
C GLU A 80 13.17 9.97 -12.86
N VAL A 81 14.33 10.05 -13.51
CA VAL A 81 15.36 9.00 -13.41
C VAL A 81 15.86 8.89 -11.98
N ALA A 82 16.17 10.03 -11.33
CA ALA A 82 16.63 10.04 -9.95
C ALA A 82 15.59 9.43 -9.00
N MET A 83 14.30 9.76 -9.17
CA MET A 83 13.20 9.22 -8.35
C MET A 83 12.94 7.73 -8.58
N LYS A 84 13.16 7.23 -9.81
CA LYS A 84 13.04 5.80 -10.11
C LYS A 84 14.15 4.95 -9.51
N LEU A 85 15.30 5.55 -9.25
CA LEU A 85 16.48 4.88 -8.66
C LEU A 85 16.50 4.99 -7.12
N ASP A 86 15.68 5.86 -6.56
CA ASP A 86 15.63 6.09 -5.12
C ASP A 86 14.68 5.09 -4.46
N GLU A 87 15.22 4.22 -3.62
CA GLU A 87 14.46 3.18 -2.91
C GLU A 87 13.46 3.75 -1.89
N ALA A 88 13.69 4.98 -1.41
CA ALA A 88 12.76 5.66 -0.52
C ALA A 88 11.49 6.14 -1.24
N VAL A 89 11.54 6.25 -2.58
CA VAL A 89 10.43 6.75 -3.38
C VAL A 89 9.61 5.61 -3.96
N LEU A 90 8.41 5.42 -3.45
CA LEU A 90 7.49 4.40 -3.96
C LEU A 90 6.86 4.80 -5.31
N ARG A 91 6.54 6.08 -5.46
CA ARG A 91 5.90 6.61 -6.67
C ARG A 91 6.05 8.12 -6.77
N HIS A 92 6.06 8.62 -8.00
CA HIS A 92 6.02 10.06 -8.29
C HIS A 92 5.05 10.35 -9.44
N LEU A 93 4.54 11.57 -9.46
CA LEU A 93 3.67 12.08 -10.53
C LEU A 93 3.98 13.54 -10.80
N PHE A 94 4.34 13.87 -12.04
CA PHE A 94 4.47 15.24 -12.51
C PHE A 94 3.23 15.67 -13.28
N ILE A 95 2.73 16.85 -12.97
CA ILE A 95 1.58 17.46 -13.63
C ILE A 95 2.00 18.83 -14.13
N SER A 96 1.76 19.13 -15.39
CA SER A 96 1.92 20.49 -15.94
C SER A 96 0.67 21.30 -15.61
N VAL A 97 0.85 22.47 -15.03
CA VAL A 97 -0.25 23.35 -14.62
C VAL A 97 -0.32 24.54 -15.54
N ASP A 98 -1.46 24.71 -16.18
CA ASP A 98 -1.77 25.88 -17.00
C ASP A 98 -2.58 26.87 -16.14
N GLY A 99 -1.94 27.97 -15.72
CA GLY A 99 -2.58 28.99 -14.91
C GLY A 99 -1.92 29.20 -13.54
N GLU A 100 -2.73 29.48 -12.51
CA GLU A 100 -2.27 29.65 -11.14
C GLU A 100 -2.35 28.35 -10.34
N PHE A 101 -1.42 28.18 -9.39
CA PHE A 101 -1.47 27.05 -8.48
C PHE A 101 -2.66 27.18 -7.54
N LEU A 102 -3.47 26.13 -7.51
CA LEU A 102 -4.53 26.01 -6.53
C LEU A 102 -3.92 25.48 -5.22
N ARG A 103 -4.04 26.23 -4.15
CA ARG A 103 -3.76 25.73 -2.80
C ARG A 103 -4.96 24.90 -2.36
N VAL A 104 -4.87 23.60 -2.55
CA VAL A 104 -5.89 22.68 -2.06
C VAL A 104 -5.64 22.51 -0.56
N PRO A 105 -6.60 22.86 0.32
CA PRO A 105 -6.45 22.56 1.73
C PRO A 105 -6.28 21.05 1.92
N GLN A 106 -5.40 20.64 2.84
CA GLN A 106 -5.24 19.24 3.18
C GLN A 106 -6.62 18.63 3.43
N LEU A 107 -6.96 17.60 2.66
CA LEU A 107 -8.20 16.87 2.89
C LEU A 107 -8.14 16.28 4.29
N ALA A 108 -9.13 16.64 5.12
CA ALA A 108 -9.28 16.06 6.45
C ALA A 108 -9.25 14.53 6.36
N PRO A 109 -8.69 13.83 7.34
CA PRO A 109 -8.59 12.37 7.34
C PRO A 109 -9.94 11.66 7.15
N GLU A 110 -11.05 12.34 7.41
CA GLU A 110 -12.42 11.87 7.20
C GLU A 110 -12.80 11.68 5.71
N ASN A 111 -12.10 12.35 4.79
CA ASN A 111 -12.30 12.19 3.35
C ASN A 111 -11.46 11.06 2.74
N VAL A 112 -10.95 10.15 3.55
CA VAL A 112 -10.37 8.91 3.03
C VAL A 112 -11.50 8.12 2.37
N TYR A 113 -11.47 8.06 1.03
CA TYR A 113 -12.41 7.25 0.26
C TYR A 113 -12.31 5.80 0.74
N ILE A 114 -13.26 5.38 1.57
CA ILE A 114 -13.41 3.99 1.96
C ILE A 114 -14.06 3.31 0.75
N TYR A 115 -13.24 2.60 -0.02
CA TYR A 115 -13.76 1.74 -1.08
C TYR A 115 -14.63 0.66 -0.44
N ASN A 116 -15.94 0.81 -0.54
CA ASN A 116 -16.89 -0.26 -0.28
C ASN A 116 -17.01 -1.07 -1.57
N PRO A 117 -16.40 -2.27 -1.64
CA PRO A 117 -16.61 -3.12 -2.79
C PRO A 117 -18.12 -3.40 -2.94
N PRO A 118 -18.67 -3.35 -4.17
CA PRO A 118 -20.06 -3.70 -4.38
C PRO A 118 -20.30 -5.11 -3.81
N GLU A 119 -21.34 -5.23 -2.97
CA GLU A 119 -21.74 -6.53 -2.46
C GLU A 119 -21.96 -7.46 -3.65
N ARG A 120 -21.19 -8.54 -3.70
CA ARG A 120 -21.43 -9.59 -4.70
C ARG A 120 -22.85 -10.07 -4.50
N PRO A 121 -23.67 -10.12 -5.56
CA PRO A 121 -25.00 -10.69 -5.46
C PRO A 121 -24.87 -12.07 -4.79
N ARG A 122 -25.51 -12.23 -3.65
CA ARG A 122 -25.59 -13.54 -3.00
C ARG A 122 -26.27 -14.47 -4.00
N GLU A 123 -25.51 -15.36 -4.62
CA GLU A 123 -26.10 -16.42 -5.40
C GLU A 123 -27.15 -17.09 -4.50
N ARG A 124 -28.42 -16.93 -4.90
CA ARG A 124 -29.51 -17.66 -4.27
C ARG A 124 -29.18 -19.14 -4.44
N ARG A 125 -28.67 -19.76 -3.36
CA ARG A 125 -28.62 -21.21 -3.29
C ARG A 125 -30.03 -21.69 -3.60
N GLY A 126 -30.20 -22.24 -4.78
CA GLY A 126 -31.44 -22.86 -5.18
C GLY A 126 -31.90 -23.90 -4.12
N PRO A 127 -33.21 -24.13 -4.00
CA PRO A 127 -33.72 -25.08 -3.03
C PRO A 127 -33.00 -26.42 -3.22
N ARG A 128 -32.44 -26.95 -2.14
CA ARG A 128 -31.95 -28.32 -2.11
C ARG A 128 -33.13 -29.20 -2.49
N ARG A 129 -33.06 -29.89 -3.63
CA ARG A 129 -33.97 -30.94 -3.97
C ARG A 129 -33.68 -32.06 -2.94
N ASP A 130 -34.59 -32.20 -2.00
CA ASP A 130 -34.68 -33.44 -1.22
C ASP A 130 -34.91 -34.55 -2.22
N ARG A 131 -33.90 -35.37 -2.42
CA ARG A 131 -34.08 -36.68 -3.03
C ARG A 131 -34.62 -37.59 -1.94
N ASP A 132 -35.92 -37.80 -1.99
CA ASP A 132 -36.54 -38.95 -1.36
C ASP A 132 -35.95 -40.19 -2.03
N ASP A 133 -35.08 -40.87 -1.31
CA ASP A 133 -34.67 -42.25 -1.68
C ASP A 133 -35.67 -43.21 -1.11
N GLU A 134 -36.62 -43.61 -1.99
CA GLU A 134 -37.38 -44.81 -1.76
C GLU A 134 -36.50 -46.02 -1.94
N ARG A 135 -36.50 -46.85 -0.87
CA ARG A 135 -36.42 -48.30 -0.83
C ARG A 135 -35.41 -49.04 -1.70
N GLY A 136 -34.62 -49.79 -1.01
CA GLY A 136 -33.89 -50.95 -1.49
C GLY A 136 -33.46 -51.84 -0.34
N GLU A 137 -34.29 -52.82 0.03
CA GLU A 137 -33.92 -53.93 0.92
C GLU A 137 -32.84 -54.79 0.27
N GLY A 138 -31.77 -55.08 0.99
CA GLY A 138 -30.73 -56.01 0.55
C GLY A 138 -29.77 -56.35 1.68
N ARG A 139 -30.05 -57.54 2.28
CA ARG A 139 -29.20 -58.23 3.25
C ARG A 139 -27.80 -58.43 2.74
N SER A 140 -26.78 -58.32 3.62
CA SER A 140 -25.84 -59.44 3.86
C SER A 140 -24.80 -59.09 4.91
N ASP A 141 -24.57 -60.10 5.73
CA ASP A 141 -23.63 -60.25 6.84
C ASP A 141 -22.17 -60.02 6.47
N GLY A 142 -21.39 -59.50 7.43
CA GLY A 142 -19.95 -59.50 7.45
C GLY A 142 -19.38 -58.93 8.76
N PRO A 143 -18.39 -59.58 9.37
CA PRO A 143 -18.08 -59.44 10.80
C PRO A 143 -17.17 -58.25 11.15
N PRO A 144 -17.01 -57.93 12.46
CA PRO A 144 -16.36 -56.71 12.96
C PRO A 144 -14.82 -56.85 13.00
N GLY A 145 -14.15 -55.85 12.49
CA GLY A 145 -12.68 -55.68 12.57
C GLY A 145 -12.29 -54.58 13.53
N ARG A 146 -11.34 -54.90 14.34
CA ARG A 146 -10.75 -54.31 15.56
C ARG A 146 -10.34 -52.82 15.46
N PRO A 147 -10.23 -52.15 16.62
CA PRO A 147 -9.73 -50.80 16.75
C PRO A 147 -8.20 -50.74 16.60
N ASN A 148 -7.70 -49.73 15.95
CA ASN A 148 -6.28 -49.42 15.99
C ASN A 148 -6.09 -48.10 16.73
N ASP A 149 -5.54 -48.26 17.90
CA ASP A 149 -4.96 -47.29 18.79
C ASP A 149 -3.60 -46.85 18.22
N SER A 150 -3.36 -45.59 18.06
CA SER A 150 -2.01 -45.03 18.11
C SER A 150 -2.06 -43.54 18.39
N GLY A 151 -1.69 -43.24 19.61
CA GLY A 151 -1.36 -41.90 20.09
C GLY A 151 -0.22 -41.29 19.32
N GLY A 152 -0.26 -40.00 19.25
CA GLY A 152 0.75 -39.13 18.67
C GLY A 152 0.69 -37.76 19.33
N ASP A 153 1.25 -37.74 20.50
CA ASP A 153 1.68 -36.55 21.25
C ASP A 153 2.58 -35.70 20.37
N SER A 154 2.29 -34.42 20.21
CA SER A 154 3.22 -33.48 19.60
C SER A 154 3.12 -32.11 20.27
N ALA A 155 4.09 -31.93 21.14
CA ALA A 155 4.35 -30.74 21.93
C ALA A 155 4.57 -29.49 21.08
N ALA A 156 4.02 -28.36 21.52
CA ALA A 156 4.31 -27.02 21.06
C ALA A 156 5.72 -26.58 21.49
N PRO A 157 6.48 -25.88 20.66
CA PRO A 157 7.74 -25.28 21.10
C PRO A 157 7.53 -23.95 21.83
N ALA A 158 8.23 -23.86 22.96
CA ALA A 158 8.30 -22.70 23.85
C ALA A 158 8.96 -21.49 23.20
N ALA A 159 8.49 -20.30 23.57
CA ALA A 159 9.09 -19.01 23.24
C ALA A 159 10.44 -18.83 23.96
N PRO A 160 11.44 -18.15 23.35
CA PRO A 160 12.68 -17.81 24.03
C PRO A 160 12.53 -16.58 24.93
N ALA A 161 13.11 -16.70 26.12
CA ALA A 161 13.16 -15.71 27.16
C ALA A 161 14.02 -14.48 26.76
N ALA A 162 13.61 -13.31 27.20
CA ALA A 162 14.35 -12.07 27.14
C ALA A 162 15.62 -12.12 27.99
N ALA A 163 16.75 -11.65 27.44
CA ALA A 163 18.01 -11.44 28.15
C ALA A 163 18.03 -10.05 28.81
N PRO A 164 18.69 -9.88 29.97
CA PRO A 164 18.70 -8.63 30.70
C PRO A 164 19.74 -7.66 30.14
N VAL A 165 19.39 -6.38 30.17
CA VAL A 165 20.27 -5.24 29.94
C VAL A 165 21.23 -5.11 31.16
N ALA A 166 22.52 -5.07 30.91
CA ALA A 166 23.55 -4.71 31.88
C ALA A 166 24.05 -3.29 31.63
N ALA A 167 24.25 -2.59 32.70
CA ALA A 167 24.69 -1.24 32.99
C ALA A 167 25.67 -0.56 32.04
#